data_27322d388ce1a4d8522eb13fcb45ee69
#
_entry.id   27322d388ce1a4d8522eb13fcb45ee69
#
_cell.length_a   1.000
_cell.length_b   1.000
_cell.length_c   1.000
_cell.angle_alpha   90.00
_cell.angle_beta   90.00
_cell.angle_gamma   90.00
#
_symmetry.space_group_name_H-M   'P 1'
#
loop_
_entity.id
_entity.type
_entity.pdbx_description
1 polymer ?
#
loop_
_entity_poly.entity_id
_entity_poly.type
_entity_poly.pdbx_seq_one_letter_code
_entity_poly.pdbx_strand_id
1 'polypeptide(L)'
;GYFIMIIEKKGALRGELCVPGDKSISHRSVMFGALADGKTEAENFLTGADCLSTIACFRKMGIEIEQNGTSVKINGKGLHGLTRPNGVLDAGNSGTTVRLLSGILSGQSFDSVLTGDTSIQKRPMKRVITPLSMMNARIDSVNGNGCAPLSIQSSTLTGIHYLSPVASAQVKSCVLLAGLYA
;
A
#
# COMPACT_ATOMS: atom_id res chain seq x y z
N GLY A 1 -20.80 -15.54 -23.73
CA GLY A 1 -20.92 -14.74 -24.93
C GLY A 1 -19.66 -13.90 -25.14
N TYR A 2 -19.10 -13.91 -26.35
CA TYR A 2 -17.96 -13.05 -26.70
C TYR A 2 -18.53 -11.67 -27.04
N PHE A 3 -18.03 -10.62 -26.35
CA PHE A 3 -18.30 -9.24 -26.77
C PHE A 3 -17.33 -8.89 -27.89
N ILE A 4 -17.86 -8.66 -29.09
CA ILE A 4 -17.09 -8.13 -30.22
C ILE A 4 -17.15 -6.61 -30.11
N MET A 5 -16.02 -5.95 -29.88
CA MET A 5 -15.88 -4.51 -29.97
C MET A 5 -15.47 -4.16 -31.42
N ILE A 6 -16.28 -3.40 -32.10
CA ILE A 6 -15.95 -2.88 -33.44
C ILE A 6 -15.45 -1.46 -33.27
N ILE A 7 -14.21 -1.19 -33.68
CA ILE A 7 -13.62 0.14 -33.68
C ILE A 7 -13.55 0.63 -35.12
N GLU A 8 -14.31 1.66 -35.43
CA GLU A 8 -14.28 2.32 -36.73
C GLU A 8 -13.35 3.53 -36.73
N LYS A 9 -12.70 3.78 -37.86
CA LYS A 9 -11.89 4.99 -38.04
C LYS A 9 -12.77 6.22 -37.90
N LYS A 10 -12.44 7.11 -37.00
CA LYS A 10 -13.03 8.46 -36.84
C LYS A 10 -12.06 9.51 -37.34
N GLY A 11 -12.55 10.68 -37.68
CA GLY A 11 -11.72 11.86 -37.95
C GLY A 11 -10.91 12.30 -36.74
N ALA A 12 -10.21 13.42 -36.85
CA ALA A 12 -9.44 13.98 -35.72
C ALA A 12 -10.37 14.24 -34.54
N LEU A 13 -10.03 13.68 -33.38
CA LEU A 13 -10.70 13.96 -32.12
C LEU A 13 -10.21 15.31 -31.59
N ARG A 14 -11.14 16.19 -31.18
CA ARG A 14 -10.88 17.48 -30.56
C ARG A 14 -11.77 17.64 -29.35
N GLY A 15 -11.22 18.16 -28.26
CA GLY A 15 -11.96 18.41 -27.03
C GLY A 15 -11.04 18.39 -25.82
N GLU A 16 -11.62 18.74 -24.67
CA GLU A 16 -10.98 18.65 -23.36
C GLU A 16 -11.68 17.57 -22.56
N LEU A 17 -10.92 16.85 -21.76
CA LEU A 17 -11.46 15.88 -20.81
C LEU A 17 -10.70 15.96 -19.49
N CYS A 18 -11.41 15.76 -18.39
CA CYS A 18 -10.83 15.58 -17.10
C CYS A 18 -10.64 14.09 -16.84
N VAL A 19 -9.43 13.69 -16.49
CA VAL A 19 -9.14 12.31 -16.08
C VAL A 19 -9.25 12.18 -14.56
N PRO A 20 -9.69 11.02 -14.05
CA PRO A 20 -9.62 10.76 -12.59
C PRO A 20 -8.18 10.75 -12.12
N GLY A 21 -7.98 10.91 -10.81
CA GLY A 21 -6.68 10.83 -10.17
C GLY A 21 -5.99 9.48 -10.42
N ASP A 22 -4.66 9.50 -10.47
CA ASP A 22 -3.87 8.27 -10.62
C ASP A 22 -3.96 7.41 -9.35
N LYS A 23 -4.19 6.12 -9.53
CA LYS A 23 -4.34 5.14 -8.45
C LYS A 23 -3.08 5.04 -7.60
N SER A 24 -1.93 4.89 -8.23
CA SER A 24 -0.66 4.68 -7.53
C SER A 24 -0.21 5.93 -6.78
N ILE A 25 -0.44 7.11 -7.37
CA ILE A 25 -0.18 8.39 -6.70
C ILE A 25 -1.11 8.55 -5.50
N SER A 26 -2.40 8.21 -5.64
CA SER A 26 -3.37 8.28 -4.55
C SER A 26 -2.98 7.38 -3.37
N HIS A 27 -2.56 6.14 -3.60
CA HIS A 27 -2.03 5.28 -2.54
C HIS A 27 -0.83 5.92 -1.83
N ARG A 28 0.15 6.42 -2.60
CA ARG A 28 1.38 6.98 -2.05
C ARG A 28 1.14 8.31 -1.33
N SER A 29 0.19 9.13 -1.77
CA SER A 29 -0.15 10.37 -1.07
C SER A 29 -0.63 10.10 0.36
N VAL A 30 -1.42 9.05 0.57
CA VAL A 30 -1.84 8.63 1.91
C VAL A 30 -0.67 8.08 2.71
N MET A 31 0.15 7.22 2.12
CA MET A 31 1.30 6.60 2.81
C MET A 31 2.32 7.65 3.22
N PHE A 32 2.76 8.50 2.30
CA PHE A 32 3.73 9.54 2.61
C PHE A 32 3.14 10.63 3.50
N GLY A 33 1.89 11.01 3.29
CA GLY A 33 1.19 11.95 4.16
C GLY A 33 1.08 11.47 5.60
N ALA A 34 0.83 10.17 5.80
CA ALA A 34 0.77 9.57 7.13
C ALA A 34 2.14 9.50 7.83
N LEU A 35 3.22 9.27 7.06
CA LEU A 35 4.59 9.19 7.56
C LEU A 35 5.31 10.54 7.61
N ALA A 36 4.75 11.57 7.01
CA ALA A 36 5.26 12.94 7.13
C ALA A 36 5.01 13.49 8.54
N ASP A 37 5.75 14.52 8.91
CA ASP A 37 5.48 15.30 10.12
C ASP A 37 4.68 16.55 9.72
N GLY A 38 3.37 16.55 10.06
CA GLY A 38 2.46 17.64 9.75
C GLY A 38 1.35 17.29 8.76
N LYS A 39 0.74 18.35 8.18
CA LYS A 39 -0.43 18.21 7.30
C LYS A 39 -0.02 18.00 5.84
N THR A 40 -0.70 17.07 5.20
CA THR A 40 -0.64 16.83 3.75
C THR A 40 -2.05 16.99 3.17
N GLU A 41 -2.17 17.70 2.08
CA GLU A 41 -3.41 17.83 1.31
C GLU A 41 -3.20 17.26 -0.09
N ALA A 42 -4.12 16.42 -0.53
CA ALA A 42 -4.12 15.83 -1.87
C ALA A 42 -5.47 16.11 -2.55
N GLU A 43 -5.39 16.69 -3.74
CA GLU A 43 -6.54 16.94 -4.59
C GLU A 43 -6.62 15.95 -5.74
N ASN A 44 -7.79 15.80 -6.34
CA ASN A 44 -8.05 14.84 -7.40
C ASN A 44 -7.67 13.40 -7.02
N PHE A 45 -7.91 13.03 -5.77
CA PHE A 45 -7.64 11.70 -5.23
C PHE A 45 -8.58 10.66 -5.85
N LEU A 46 -8.06 9.51 -6.26
CA LEU A 46 -8.88 8.41 -6.76
C LEU A 46 -9.61 7.73 -5.59
N THR A 47 -10.93 7.86 -5.56
CA THR A 47 -11.80 7.31 -4.51
C THR A 47 -12.21 5.85 -4.73
N GLY A 48 -11.43 5.11 -5.50
CA GLY A 48 -11.66 3.68 -5.71
C GLY A 48 -11.42 2.86 -4.44
N ALA A 49 -12.07 1.70 -4.34
CA ALA A 49 -12.03 0.83 -3.17
C ALA A 49 -10.59 0.51 -2.69
N ASP A 50 -9.66 0.32 -3.62
CA ASP A 50 -8.25 0.06 -3.31
C ASP A 50 -7.61 1.21 -2.49
N CYS A 51 -7.82 2.46 -2.94
CA CYS A 51 -7.26 3.64 -2.26
C CYS A 51 -7.94 3.90 -0.92
N LEU A 52 -9.25 3.63 -0.83
CA LEU A 52 -10.02 3.72 0.41
C LEU A 52 -9.55 2.68 1.44
N SER A 53 -9.16 1.48 1.00
CA SER A 53 -8.56 0.47 1.88
C SER A 53 -7.24 0.97 2.50
N THR A 54 -6.42 1.70 1.75
CA THR A 54 -5.21 2.33 2.30
C THR A 54 -5.56 3.35 3.38
N ILE A 55 -6.52 4.23 3.13
CA ILE A 55 -7.01 5.20 4.13
C ILE A 55 -7.47 4.47 5.40
N ALA A 56 -8.29 3.42 5.25
CA ALA A 56 -8.82 2.65 6.37
C ALA A 56 -7.71 2.02 7.22
N CYS A 57 -6.67 1.46 6.59
CA CYS A 57 -5.51 0.91 7.30
C CYS A 57 -4.78 1.97 8.13
N PHE A 58 -4.51 3.15 7.57
CA PHE A 58 -3.81 4.21 8.29
C PHE A 58 -4.67 4.83 9.40
N ARG A 59 -5.97 4.96 9.21
CA ARG A 59 -6.90 5.36 10.28
C ARG A 59 -6.86 4.39 11.47
N LYS A 60 -6.82 3.08 11.21
CA LYS A 60 -6.66 2.06 12.26
C LYS A 60 -5.32 2.15 13.00
N MET A 61 -4.32 2.73 12.38
CA MET A 61 -3.01 2.98 12.99
C MET A 61 -2.87 4.39 13.59
N GLY A 62 -3.99 5.07 13.84
CA GLY A 62 -4.03 6.34 14.57
C GLY A 62 -3.77 7.59 13.76
N ILE A 63 -3.77 7.49 12.42
CA ILE A 63 -3.65 8.67 11.55
C ILE A 63 -5.03 9.25 11.28
N GLU A 64 -5.16 10.54 11.56
CA GLU A 64 -6.35 11.31 11.23
C GLU A 64 -6.34 11.65 9.74
N ILE A 65 -7.34 11.17 9.02
CA ILE A 65 -7.50 11.40 7.59
C ILE A 65 -8.92 11.83 7.32
N GLU A 66 -9.08 13.05 6.83
CA GLU A 66 -10.36 13.57 6.33
C GLU A 66 -10.43 13.34 4.82
N GLN A 67 -11.57 12.86 4.35
CA GLN A 67 -11.85 12.72 2.93
C GLN A 67 -13.15 13.41 2.58
N ASN A 68 -13.11 14.30 1.62
CA ASN A 68 -14.27 15.04 1.13
C ASN A 68 -14.29 15.01 -0.40
N GLY A 69 -15.13 14.13 -0.96
CA GLY A 69 -15.06 13.86 -2.40
C GLY A 69 -13.68 13.36 -2.81
N THR A 70 -13.01 14.09 -3.72
CA THR A 70 -11.67 13.80 -4.21
C THR A 70 -10.56 14.58 -3.48
N SER A 71 -10.90 15.33 -2.43
CA SER A 71 -9.92 15.99 -1.55
C SER A 71 -9.65 15.13 -0.33
N VAL A 72 -8.39 14.95 0.03
CA VAL A 72 -7.95 14.18 1.19
C VAL A 72 -6.96 15.01 2.00
N LYS A 73 -7.22 15.15 3.30
CA LYS A 73 -6.34 15.81 4.26
C LYS A 73 -5.82 14.79 5.25
N ILE A 74 -4.52 14.77 5.47
CA ILE A 74 -3.84 13.78 6.29
C ILE A 74 -3.00 14.51 7.34
N ASN A 75 -3.22 14.20 8.61
CA ASN A 75 -2.40 14.67 9.71
C ASN A 75 -1.32 13.62 10.02
N GLY A 76 -0.18 13.74 9.36
CA GLY A 76 0.96 12.84 9.53
C GLY A 76 1.62 13.00 10.89
N LYS A 77 2.21 11.91 11.39
CA LYS A 77 2.82 11.82 12.72
C LYS A 77 4.28 11.40 12.69
N GLY A 78 4.93 11.51 11.54
CA GLY A 78 6.31 11.09 11.33
C GLY A 78 6.47 9.57 11.16
N LEU A 79 7.67 9.14 10.86
CA LEU A 79 8.00 7.73 10.58
C LEU A 79 7.63 6.78 11.72
N HIS A 80 7.71 7.23 12.96
CA HIS A 80 7.46 6.43 14.17
C HIS A 80 6.14 6.79 14.87
N GLY A 81 5.27 7.57 14.23
CA GLY A 81 4.02 8.05 14.80
C GLY A 81 2.82 7.12 14.61
N LEU A 82 2.97 6.01 13.90
CA LEU A 82 1.92 5.01 13.78
C LEU A 82 1.73 4.26 15.10
N THR A 83 0.49 3.92 15.42
CA THR A 83 0.12 3.17 16.62
C THR A 83 -0.35 1.76 16.27
N ARG A 84 -0.19 0.82 17.22
CA ARG A 84 -0.65 -0.55 17.06
C ARG A 84 -2.14 -0.58 16.68
N PRO A 85 -2.50 -1.24 15.57
CA PRO A 85 -3.89 -1.31 15.15
C PRO A 85 -4.71 -2.18 16.11
N ASN A 86 -5.95 -1.78 16.36
CA ASN A 86 -6.91 -2.65 17.05
C ASN A 86 -7.47 -3.67 16.05
N GLY A 87 -6.87 -4.86 16.03
CA GLY A 87 -7.23 -5.95 15.15
C GLY A 87 -6.49 -5.97 13.81
N VAL A 88 -7.00 -6.75 12.89
CA VAL A 88 -6.38 -7.00 11.59
C VAL A 88 -6.53 -5.79 10.65
N LEU A 89 -5.47 -5.46 9.94
CA LEU A 89 -5.49 -4.49 8.84
C LEU A 89 -6.02 -5.18 7.57
N ASP A 90 -7.09 -4.67 7.02
CA ASP A 90 -7.71 -5.21 5.82
C ASP A 90 -7.47 -4.31 4.62
N ALA A 91 -6.72 -4.80 3.67
CA ALA A 91 -6.41 -4.12 2.42
C ALA A 91 -7.48 -4.33 1.32
N GLY A 92 -8.57 -5.02 1.62
CA GLY A 92 -9.61 -5.36 0.64
C GLY A 92 -9.03 -6.12 -0.55
N ASN A 93 -9.30 -5.67 -1.78
CA ASN A 93 -8.74 -6.26 -3.02
C ASN A 93 -7.42 -5.59 -3.46
N SER A 94 -6.82 -4.73 -2.64
CA SER A 94 -5.67 -3.93 -3.04
C SER A 94 -4.33 -4.64 -2.87
N GLY A 95 -3.79 -5.18 -3.94
CA GLY A 95 -2.43 -5.72 -3.97
C GLY A 95 -1.35 -4.66 -3.71
N THR A 96 -1.62 -3.40 -4.08
CA THR A 96 -0.73 -2.27 -3.79
C THR A 96 -0.67 -2.00 -2.30
N THR A 97 -1.83 -1.90 -1.63
CA THR A 97 -1.90 -1.68 -0.18
C THR A 97 -1.17 -2.76 0.58
N VAL A 98 -1.46 -4.05 0.32
CA VAL A 98 -0.79 -5.17 1.02
C VAL A 98 0.72 -5.10 0.86
N ARG A 99 1.23 -4.92 -0.36
CA ARG A 99 2.67 -4.98 -0.60
C ARG A 99 3.42 -3.77 -0.05
N LEU A 100 2.92 -2.57 -0.29
CA LEU A 100 3.61 -1.35 0.17
C LEU A 100 3.53 -1.23 1.69
N LEU A 101 2.35 -1.52 2.27
CA LEU A 101 2.14 -1.45 3.71
C LEU A 101 2.97 -2.49 4.47
N SER A 102 3.25 -3.67 3.87
CA SER A 102 4.17 -4.64 4.45
C SER A 102 5.55 -4.06 4.71
N GLY A 103 6.06 -3.21 3.80
CA GLY A 103 7.34 -2.50 3.99
C GLY A 103 7.29 -1.53 5.17
N ILE A 104 6.23 -0.73 5.26
CA ILE A 104 6.04 0.24 6.35
C ILE A 104 5.89 -0.46 7.70
N LEU A 105 5.05 -1.50 7.76
CA LEU A 105 4.78 -2.25 8.99
C LEU A 105 6.00 -2.99 9.51
N SER A 106 6.87 -3.47 8.63
CA SER A 106 8.12 -4.15 9.02
C SER A 106 9.06 -3.26 9.82
N GLY A 107 8.95 -1.93 9.69
CA GLY A 107 9.75 -0.95 10.43
C GLY A 107 9.09 -0.42 11.71
N GLN A 108 7.91 -0.93 12.09
CA GLN A 108 7.21 -0.42 13.27
C GLN A 108 7.63 -1.15 14.55
N SER A 109 7.42 -0.49 15.69
CA SER A 109 7.70 -1.02 17.02
C SER A 109 6.59 -1.90 17.61
N PHE A 110 5.61 -2.30 16.79
CA PHE A 110 4.47 -3.12 17.21
C PHE A 110 4.19 -4.24 16.20
N ASP A 111 3.55 -5.30 16.69
CA ASP A 111 3.11 -6.42 15.87
C ASP A 111 1.79 -6.10 15.18
N SER A 112 1.61 -6.62 13.98
CA SER A 112 0.39 -6.43 13.18
C SER A 112 0.07 -7.66 12.34
N VAL A 113 -1.18 -7.77 11.93
CA VAL A 113 -1.64 -8.74 10.92
C VAL A 113 -2.27 -7.98 9.78
N LEU A 114 -1.83 -8.27 8.57
CA LEU A 114 -2.29 -7.63 7.34
C LEU A 114 -2.93 -8.67 6.42
N THR A 115 -4.16 -8.43 6.01
CA THR A 115 -4.92 -9.30 5.13
C THR A 115 -5.59 -8.54 4.00
N GLY A 116 -6.39 -9.21 3.23
CA GLY A 116 -7.31 -8.70 2.24
C GLY A 116 -8.40 -9.71 1.94
N ASP A 117 -9.15 -9.48 0.89
CA ASP A 117 -10.22 -10.38 0.46
C ASP A 117 -9.70 -11.75 -0.04
N THR A 118 -10.62 -12.61 -0.44
CA THR A 118 -10.29 -13.95 -0.94
C THR A 118 -9.40 -13.95 -2.18
N SER A 119 -9.41 -12.89 -2.98
CA SER A 119 -8.50 -12.73 -4.13
C SER A 119 -7.08 -12.41 -3.65
N ILE A 120 -6.92 -11.49 -2.70
CA ILE A 120 -5.61 -11.15 -2.10
C ILE A 120 -5.02 -12.37 -1.39
N GLN A 121 -5.82 -13.14 -0.66
CA GLN A 121 -5.38 -14.34 0.06
C GLN A 121 -4.90 -15.47 -0.85
N LYS A 122 -5.12 -15.36 -2.16
CA LYS A 122 -4.59 -16.31 -3.17
C LYS A 122 -3.36 -15.76 -3.91
N ARG A 123 -2.99 -14.50 -3.70
CA ARG A 123 -1.85 -13.89 -4.39
C ARG A 123 -0.55 -14.17 -3.65
N PRO A 124 0.49 -14.66 -4.35
CA PRO A 124 1.80 -14.90 -3.72
C PRO A 124 2.41 -13.59 -3.19
N MET A 125 2.84 -13.61 -1.93
CA MET A 125 3.50 -12.50 -1.24
C MET A 125 5.00 -12.74 -1.04
N LYS A 126 5.53 -13.88 -1.48
CA LYS A 126 6.95 -14.21 -1.38
C LYS A 126 7.88 -13.14 -1.97
N ARG A 127 7.42 -12.44 -3.03
CA ARG A 127 8.19 -11.36 -3.68
C ARG A 127 8.47 -10.17 -2.74
N VAL A 128 7.66 -9.94 -1.72
CA VAL A 128 7.91 -8.91 -0.70
C VAL A 128 8.44 -9.52 0.59
N ILE A 129 7.98 -10.71 0.98
CA ILE A 129 8.48 -11.43 2.17
C ILE A 129 10.00 -11.63 2.06
N THR A 130 10.49 -12.15 0.94
CA THR A 130 11.91 -12.47 0.76
C THR A 130 12.82 -11.25 0.99
N PRO A 131 12.70 -10.11 0.28
CA PRO A 131 13.57 -8.97 0.51
C PRO A 131 13.38 -8.36 1.91
N LEU A 132 12.18 -8.34 2.46
CA LEU A 132 11.95 -7.83 3.82
C LEU A 132 12.65 -8.72 4.85
N SER A 133 12.59 -10.04 4.71
CA SER A 133 13.33 -10.97 5.59
C SER A 133 14.85 -10.78 5.48
N MET A 134 15.37 -10.47 4.29
CA MET A 134 16.80 -10.11 4.12
C MET A 134 17.16 -8.82 4.86
N MET A 135 16.20 -7.90 5.04
CA MET A 135 16.33 -6.69 5.86
C MET A 135 16.13 -6.94 7.36
N ASN A 136 16.09 -8.20 7.80
CA ASN A 136 15.81 -8.61 9.18
C ASN A 136 14.36 -8.36 9.64
N ALA A 137 13.41 -8.19 8.71
CA ALA A 137 11.99 -8.13 9.06
C ALA A 137 11.49 -9.52 9.50
N ARG A 138 10.63 -9.53 10.52
CA ARG A 138 9.91 -10.74 10.96
C ARG A 138 8.52 -10.74 10.32
N ILE A 139 8.45 -11.24 9.09
CA ILE A 139 7.22 -11.28 8.29
C ILE A 139 7.00 -12.68 7.74
N ASP A 140 5.82 -13.26 8.00
CA ASP A 140 5.45 -14.59 7.54
C ASP A 140 3.97 -14.66 7.13
N SER A 141 3.66 -15.64 6.27
CA SER A 141 2.29 -16.03 5.97
C SER A 141 1.71 -16.80 7.16
N VAL A 142 0.60 -16.33 7.72
CA VAL A 142 -0.08 -16.98 8.86
C VAL A 142 -0.44 -18.44 8.55
N ASN A 143 -0.84 -18.72 7.32
CA ASN A 143 -1.24 -20.05 6.88
C ASN A 143 -0.06 -20.86 6.30
N GLY A 144 1.17 -20.34 6.30
CA GLY A 144 2.36 -21.01 5.77
C GLY A 144 2.35 -21.23 4.24
N ASN A 145 1.40 -20.66 3.52
CA ASN A 145 1.23 -20.83 2.08
C ASN A 145 1.87 -19.72 1.23
N GLY A 146 2.57 -18.78 1.88
CA GLY A 146 3.20 -17.64 1.21
C GLY A 146 2.24 -16.58 0.70
N CYS A 147 0.99 -16.58 1.15
CA CYS A 147 -0.05 -15.61 0.83
C CYS A 147 -0.51 -14.88 2.11
N ALA A 148 -1.35 -13.86 1.96
CA ALA A 148 -2.02 -13.22 3.09
C ALA A 148 -3.00 -14.22 3.78
N PRO A 149 -3.30 -14.07 5.09
CA PRO A 149 -2.85 -13.04 6.00
C PRO A 149 -1.35 -13.11 6.30
N LEU A 150 -0.73 -11.92 6.47
CA LEU A 150 0.67 -11.80 6.84
C LEU A 150 0.78 -11.39 8.31
N SER A 151 1.55 -12.13 9.09
CA SER A 151 1.99 -11.73 10.42
C SER A 151 3.27 -10.94 10.30
N ILE A 152 3.30 -9.73 10.85
CA ILE A 152 4.45 -8.83 10.83
C ILE A 152 4.76 -8.45 12.27
N GLN A 153 5.91 -8.89 12.76
CA GLN A 153 6.34 -8.65 14.14
C GLN A 153 7.35 -7.52 14.17
N SER A 154 7.38 -6.81 15.30
CA SER A 154 8.39 -5.77 15.56
C SER A 154 9.80 -6.33 15.42
N SER A 155 10.64 -5.64 14.67
CA SER A 155 12.04 -6.00 14.47
C SER A 155 12.88 -4.76 14.13
N THR A 156 14.18 -4.85 14.31
CA THR A 156 15.11 -3.81 13.85
C THR A 156 15.56 -4.15 12.45
N LEU A 157 15.22 -3.28 11.50
CA LEU A 157 15.59 -3.46 10.10
C LEU A 157 17.05 -3.08 9.86
N THR A 158 17.66 -3.74 8.88
CA THR A 158 19.00 -3.42 8.35
C THR A 158 18.94 -3.15 6.86
N GLY A 159 19.73 -2.18 6.39
CA GLY A 159 19.84 -1.88 4.96
C GLY A 159 20.48 -3.04 4.20
N ILE A 160 20.03 -3.24 2.96
CA ILE A 160 20.56 -4.29 2.08
C ILE A 160 20.82 -3.75 0.67
N HIS A 161 21.69 -4.43 -0.05
CA HIS A 161 21.76 -4.32 -1.51
C HIS A 161 20.90 -5.41 -2.11
N TYR A 162 19.79 -5.01 -2.77
CA TYR A 162 18.82 -5.96 -3.33
C TYR A 162 18.72 -5.85 -4.85
N LEU A 163 19.11 -6.92 -5.54
CA LEU A 163 18.88 -7.09 -6.97
C LEU A 163 17.56 -7.83 -7.17
N SER A 164 16.54 -7.09 -7.61
CA SER A 164 15.21 -7.68 -7.81
C SER A 164 15.21 -8.65 -9.00
N PRO A 165 14.84 -9.92 -8.80
CA PRO A 165 14.81 -10.91 -9.88
C PRO A 165 13.69 -10.65 -10.89
N VAL A 166 12.75 -9.76 -10.55
CA VAL A 166 11.63 -9.38 -11.42
C VAL A 166 11.42 -7.87 -11.41
N ALA A 167 11.08 -7.31 -12.56
CA ALA A 167 10.70 -5.91 -12.67
C ALA A 167 9.30 -5.71 -12.03
N SER A 168 9.24 -5.21 -10.81
CA SER A 168 8.01 -4.94 -10.08
C SER A 168 8.10 -3.63 -9.31
N ALA A 169 7.28 -2.66 -9.70
CA ALA A 169 7.18 -1.37 -9.00
C ALA A 169 6.71 -1.54 -7.55
N GLN A 170 5.84 -2.51 -7.28
CA GLN A 170 5.33 -2.76 -5.92
C GLN A 170 6.40 -3.35 -5.00
N VAL A 171 7.23 -4.27 -5.50
CA VAL A 171 8.37 -4.83 -4.74
C VAL A 171 9.39 -3.73 -4.47
N LYS A 172 9.75 -2.94 -5.47
CA LYS A 172 10.66 -1.80 -5.34
C LYS A 172 10.16 -0.82 -4.28
N SER A 173 8.90 -0.40 -4.36
CA SER A 173 8.31 0.54 -3.41
C SER A 173 8.25 -0.04 -1.99
N CYS A 174 7.92 -1.32 -1.83
CA CYS A 174 7.92 -2.01 -0.55
C CYS A 174 9.30 -1.97 0.13
N VAL A 175 10.35 -2.35 -0.60
CA VAL A 175 11.72 -2.36 -0.08
C VAL A 175 12.22 -0.95 0.25
N LEU A 176 11.91 0.05 -0.58
CA LEU A 176 12.28 1.43 -0.32
C LEU A 176 11.56 2.01 0.89
N LEU A 177 10.26 1.69 1.08
CA LEU A 177 9.51 2.10 2.27
C LEU A 177 10.05 1.45 3.55
N ALA A 178 10.42 0.17 3.51
CA ALA A 178 11.12 -0.48 4.62
C ALA A 178 12.49 0.15 4.89
N GLY A 179 13.19 0.57 3.83
CA GLY A 179 14.48 1.25 3.90
C GLY A 179 14.46 2.56 4.68
N LEU A 180 13.30 3.22 4.83
CA LEU A 180 13.16 4.41 5.67
C LEU A 180 13.40 4.13 7.16
N TYR A 181 13.34 2.87 7.58
CA TYR A 181 13.50 2.41 8.96
C TYR A 181 14.79 1.61 9.20
N ALA A 182 15.61 1.43 8.16
CA ALA A 182 16.82 0.60 8.20
C ALA A 182 18.09 1.41 8.45
#